data_38d7b651c9a36db70d6737589917f629
#
_entry.id   38d7b651c9a36db70d6737589917f629
#
_cell.length_a   1.000
_cell.length_b   1.000
_cell.length_c   1.000
_cell.angle_alpha   90.00
_cell.angle_beta   90.00
_cell.angle_gamma   90.00
#
_symmetry.space_group_name_H-M   'P 1'
#
loop_
_entity.id
_entity.type
_entity.pdbx_description
1 polymer ?
#
loop_
_entity_poly.entity_id
_entity_poly.type
_entity_poly.pdbx_seq_one_letter_code
_entity_poly.pdbx_strand_id
1 'polypeptide(L)'
;MTTHFLPHPAPAPSSRGWAPPRLVALTLCLLLITWPAGADTYSDAMRLKAQAEQEQANGRLDVALKKFIGAEQLFAQCKGAETEQSLCLYYMCISYFNQRDLNFMKKPMERLAQLAQRWPANKFLQYDYLSVLAAYESCVYEEKPSKELRKQFMAHFKQAVGWQTKMSVGEWKRRQINPMFNLMNIATLYDLRYDPPMVDSMQAYINKALEVDGLPWGDKDVHIEGRISAYDLQAWVLLYQKRYHEAEAKEQEVMDMIEGVEKERGNAVLTEKGEAYAFFVELYKAMGKPEKAMEYLELKNENDRKRFDIEKNTAIRNIEAQYESKRKDERIAALHQWNIGLTVVVVLLILLLAGITTTLIYRRRLREQKLYEEALAAELENSARHSSLRLLADQLGIRGIDIDEAHRLLGQATKPLTVVDQKYILCFLNGEDVRHIARRFNVEPASVYTVRYRIKKKFPNSTKLPL
;
A
#
# COMPACT_ATOMS: atom_id res chain seq x y z
N MET A 1 -88.54 -33.22 2.90
CA MET A 1 -87.59 -32.09 3.13
C MET A 1 -86.25 -32.67 3.36
N THR A 2 -85.42 -32.76 2.33
CA THR A 2 -84.13 -33.38 2.31
C THR A 2 -83.11 -32.27 1.92
N THR A 3 -82.33 -31.83 2.86
CA THR A 3 -81.26 -30.86 2.66
C THR A 3 -79.94 -31.57 2.30
N HIS A 4 -79.46 -31.35 1.07
CA HIS A 4 -78.19 -31.80 0.61
C HIS A 4 -77.09 -30.98 1.24
N PHE A 5 -76.13 -31.61 1.95
CA PHE A 5 -74.85 -31.06 2.36
C PHE A 5 -73.87 -31.21 1.21
N LEU A 6 -73.34 -30.08 0.75
CA LEU A 6 -72.15 -30.03 -0.11
C LEU A 6 -70.91 -30.04 0.76
N PRO A 7 -69.80 -30.74 0.42
CA PRO A 7 -68.57 -30.72 1.20
C PRO A 7 -67.76 -29.45 0.89
N HIS A 8 -67.26 -28.82 1.95
CA HIS A 8 -66.32 -27.69 1.86
C HIS A 8 -64.98 -28.13 1.24
N PRO A 9 -64.40 -27.31 0.38
CA PRO A 9 -63.02 -27.55 -0.10
C PRO A 9 -62.00 -27.33 1.02
N ALA A 10 -61.00 -28.24 1.09
CA ALA A 10 -59.90 -28.21 2.03
C ALA A 10 -59.02 -26.95 1.82
N PRO A 11 -58.49 -26.38 2.89
CA PRO A 11 -57.61 -25.19 2.78
C PRO A 11 -56.29 -25.52 2.08
N ALA A 12 -55.87 -24.64 1.16
CA ALA A 12 -54.60 -24.72 0.46
C ALA A 12 -53.41 -24.66 1.43
N PRO A 13 -52.33 -25.43 1.20
CA PRO A 13 -51.15 -25.38 2.06
C PRO A 13 -50.44 -24.02 1.92
N SER A 14 -50.27 -23.33 3.05
CA SER A 14 -49.50 -22.10 3.16
C SER A 14 -48.06 -22.33 2.73
N SER A 15 -47.65 -21.66 1.67
CA SER A 15 -46.26 -21.59 1.22
C SER A 15 -45.43 -20.79 2.23
N ARG A 16 -45.04 -21.41 3.35
CA ARG A 16 -43.92 -20.87 4.15
C ARG A 16 -42.63 -21.06 3.33
N GLY A 17 -42.10 -19.94 2.85
CA GLY A 17 -40.82 -19.89 2.18
C GLY A 17 -39.70 -20.38 3.12
N TRP A 18 -39.25 -21.59 2.92
CA TRP A 18 -38.02 -22.08 3.49
C TRP A 18 -36.88 -21.53 2.64
N ALA A 19 -36.22 -20.50 3.13
CA ALA A 19 -34.86 -20.20 2.68
C ALA A 19 -33.98 -21.37 3.11
N PRO A 20 -33.27 -22.03 2.20
CA PRO A 20 -32.47 -23.18 2.56
C PRO A 20 -31.33 -22.75 3.51
N PRO A 21 -31.16 -23.43 4.66
CA PRO A 21 -30.13 -23.09 5.64
C PRO A 21 -28.67 -23.10 5.08
N ARG A 22 -28.51 -23.62 3.87
CA ARG A 22 -27.22 -23.66 3.15
C ARG A 22 -26.79 -22.32 2.56
N LEU A 23 -27.70 -21.41 2.24
CA LEU A 23 -27.32 -20.06 1.75
C LEU A 23 -26.80 -19.17 2.89
N VAL A 24 -27.38 -19.32 4.10
CA VAL A 24 -26.92 -18.60 5.30
C VAL A 24 -25.54 -19.09 5.74
N ALA A 25 -25.26 -20.39 5.63
CA ALA A 25 -23.96 -20.96 5.93
C ALA A 25 -22.90 -20.50 4.93
N LEU A 26 -23.23 -20.39 3.63
CA LEU A 26 -22.29 -19.90 2.60
C LEU A 26 -22.00 -18.40 2.75
N THR A 27 -23.00 -17.58 3.11
CA THR A 27 -22.77 -16.15 3.42
C THR A 27 -21.97 -15.96 4.70
N LEU A 28 -22.16 -16.78 5.73
CA LEU A 28 -21.34 -16.76 6.93
C LEU A 28 -19.88 -17.22 6.65
N CYS A 29 -19.68 -18.25 5.83
CA CYS A 29 -18.34 -18.66 5.40
C CYS A 29 -17.64 -17.59 4.55
N LEU A 30 -18.36 -16.88 3.66
CA LEU A 30 -17.81 -15.76 2.89
C LEU A 30 -17.50 -14.55 3.78
N LEU A 31 -18.29 -14.29 4.82
CA LEU A 31 -18.02 -13.24 5.82
C LEU A 31 -16.82 -13.60 6.72
N LEU A 32 -16.59 -14.87 7.01
CA LEU A 32 -15.41 -15.32 7.77
C LEU A 32 -14.10 -15.24 6.96
N ILE A 33 -14.17 -15.36 5.63
CA ILE A 33 -13.01 -15.19 4.73
C ILE A 33 -12.64 -13.71 4.57
N THR A 34 -13.56 -12.78 4.85
CA THR A 34 -13.34 -11.32 4.77
C THR A 34 -13.05 -10.67 6.13
N TRP A 35 -12.77 -11.46 7.20
CA TRP A 35 -12.35 -10.88 8.46
C TRP A 35 -11.05 -10.12 8.25
N PRO A 36 -10.99 -8.84 8.61
CA PRO A 36 -9.81 -8.04 8.33
C PRO A 36 -8.63 -8.57 9.15
N ALA A 37 -7.65 -9.14 8.47
CA ALA A 37 -6.32 -9.46 9.02
C ALA A 37 -5.54 -8.22 9.54
N GLY A 38 -6.19 -7.05 9.56
CA GLY A 38 -5.53 -5.77 9.77
C GLY A 38 -4.96 -5.52 11.18
N ALA A 39 -5.56 -6.10 12.22
CA ALA A 39 -5.07 -5.90 13.59
C ALA A 39 -3.78 -6.69 13.85
N ASP A 40 -3.72 -7.93 13.39
CA ASP A 40 -2.52 -8.77 13.51
C ASP A 40 -1.39 -8.20 12.63
N THR A 41 -1.70 -7.71 11.42
CA THR A 41 -0.73 -7.13 10.49
C THR A 41 -0.07 -5.89 11.05
N TYR A 42 -0.82 -4.97 11.68
CA TYR A 42 -0.25 -3.77 12.32
C TYR A 42 0.65 -4.12 13.51
N SER A 43 0.20 -5.03 14.37
CA SER A 43 0.99 -5.52 15.51
C SER A 43 2.29 -6.18 15.07
N ASP A 44 2.24 -7.01 14.03
CA ASP A 44 3.43 -7.65 13.45
C ASP A 44 4.39 -6.62 12.84
N ALA A 45 3.87 -5.59 12.15
CA ALA A 45 4.66 -4.49 11.61
C ALA A 45 5.38 -3.72 12.72
N MET A 46 4.66 -3.37 13.82
CA MET A 46 5.24 -2.70 14.97
C MET A 46 6.32 -3.53 15.65
N ARG A 47 6.10 -4.85 15.78
CA ARG A 47 7.11 -5.77 16.33
C ARG A 47 8.37 -5.82 15.49
N LEU A 48 8.23 -5.93 14.16
CA LEU A 48 9.38 -5.91 13.25
C LEU A 48 10.12 -4.58 13.28
N LYS A 49 9.40 -3.45 13.31
CA LYS A 49 9.98 -2.12 13.45
C LYS A 49 10.80 -2.00 14.74
N ALA A 50 10.22 -2.36 15.90
CA ALA A 50 10.92 -2.30 17.17
C ALA A 50 12.19 -3.18 17.19
N GLN A 51 12.12 -4.36 16.58
CA GLN A 51 13.30 -5.21 16.40
C GLN A 51 14.33 -4.58 15.46
N ALA A 52 13.91 -3.88 14.40
CA ALA A 52 14.81 -3.18 13.50
C ALA A 52 15.55 -2.05 14.21
N GLU A 53 14.85 -1.25 14.99
CA GLU A 53 15.41 -0.17 15.82
C GLU A 53 16.43 -0.71 16.84
N GLN A 54 16.15 -1.85 17.46
CA GLN A 54 17.11 -2.52 18.37
C GLN A 54 18.35 -3.02 17.63
N GLU A 55 18.21 -3.64 16.44
CA GLU A 55 19.35 -4.09 15.63
C GLU A 55 20.21 -2.91 15.18
N GLN A 56 19.58 -1.79 14.81
CA GLN A 56 20.27 -0.56 14.44
C GLN A 56 21.08 -0.01 15.63
N ALA A 57 20.49 0.07 16.83
CA ALA A 57 21.17 0.48 18.04
C ALA A 57 22.37 -0.42 18.40
N ASN A 58 22.31 -1.70 18.03
CA ASN A 58 23.39 -2.67 18.20
C ASN A 58 24.42 -2.64 17.05
N GLY A 59 24.32 -1.71 16.10
CA GLY A 59 25.22 -1.60 14.95
C GLY A 59 25.03 -2.69 13.87
N ARG A 60 24.00 -3.52 13.96
CA ARG A 60 23.70 -4.59 12.99
C ARG A 60 22.82 -4.07 11.86
N LEU A 61 23.37 -3.16 11.07
CA LEU A 61 22.63 -2.36 10.09
C LEU A 61 21.98 -3.19 8.99
N ASP A 62 22.60 -4.28 8.54
CA ASP A 62 22.07 -5.21 7.53
C ASP A 62 20.82 -5.96 8.03
N VAL A 63 20.83 -6.38 9.30
CA VAL A 63 19.67 -7.04 9.94
C VAL A 63 18.55 -6.04 10.17
N ALA A 64 18.91 -4.82 10.63
CA ALA A 64 17.94 -3.73 10.81
C ALA A 64 17.23 -3.39 9.50
N LEU A 65 17.97 -3.22 8.42
CA LEU A 65 17.43 -2.91 7.10
C LEU A 65 16.45 -3.97 6.61
N LYS A 66 16.77 -5.26 6.75
CA LYS A 66 15.83 -6.36 6.41
C LYS A 66 14.51 -6.26 7.16
N LYS A 67 14.59 -5.95 8.45
CA LYS A 67 13.41 -5.81 9.32
C LYS A 67 12.61 -4.55 9.00
N PHE A 68 13.26 -3.42 8.68
CA PHE A 68 12.58 -2.21 8.22
C PHE A 68 11.83 -2.44 6.90
N ILE A 69 12.43 -3.16 5.94
CA ILE A 69 11.77 -3.55 4.70
C ILE A 69 10.50 -4.38 4.99
N GLY A 70 10.61 -5.39 5.87
CA GLY A 70 9.46 -6.23 6.24
C GLY A 70 8.37 -5.43 6.97
N ALA A 71 8.74 -4.56 7.90
CA ALA A 71 7.79 -3.72 8.64
C ALA A 71 7.07 -2.75 7.69
N GLU A 72 7.80 -2.12 6.77
CA GLU A 72 7.24 -1.21 5.77
C GLU A 72 6.20 -1.88 4.88
N GLN A 73 6.48 -3.09 4.39
CA GLN A 73 5.54 -3.86 3.58
C GLN A 73 4.24 -4.19 4.32
N LEU A 74 4.32 -4.46 5.62
CA LEU A 74 3.14 -4.69 6.45
C LEU A 74 2.38 -3.38 6.73
N PHE A 75 3.09 -2.27 7.07
CA PHE A 75 2.45 -0.96 7.27
C PHE A 75 1.74 -0.46 6.01
N ALA A 76 2.27 -0.74 4.82
CA ALA A 76 1.64 -0.39 3.55
C ALA A 76 0.25 -1.01 3.35
N GLN A 77 -0.05 -2.10 4.08
CA GLN A 77 -1.35 -2.78 4.06
C GLN A 77 -2.31 -2.25 5.14
N CYS A 78 -1.82 -1.42 6.07
CA CYS A 78 -2.57 -0.91 7.21
C CYS A 78 -3.02 0.53 6.98
N LYS A 79 -4.33 0.79 7.08
CA LYS A 79 -4.86 2.17 7.01
C LYS A 79 -4.46 2.95 8.28
N GLY A 80 -4.00 4.18 8.12
CA GLY A 80 -3.61 5.05 9.23
C GLY A 80 -2.20 4.79 9.76
N ALA A 81 -1.41 3.94 9.10
CA ALA A 81 -0.03 3.61 9.47
C ALA A 81 1.02 4.43 8.69
N GLU A 82 0.61 5.47 7.97
CA GLU A 82 1.46 6.23 7.06
C GLU A 82 2.69 6.84 7.75
N THR A 83 2.55 7.26 9.01
CA THR A 83 3.66 7.81 9.81
C THR A 83 4.69 6.75 10.18
N GLU A 84 4.26 5.55 10.53
CA GLU A 84 5.15 4.43 10.84
C GLU A 84 5.80 3.87 9.56
N GLN A 85 5.04 3.80 8.49
CA GLN A 85 5.56 3.44 7.16
C GLN A 85 6.64 4.42 6.69
N SER A 86 6.39 5.72 6.83
CA SER A 86 7.34 6.79 6.50
C SER A 86 8.64 6.64 7.28
N LEU A 87 8.56 6.34 8.58
CA LEU A 87 9.74 6.13 9.42
C LEU A 87 10.57 4.94 8.97
N CYS A 88 9.95 3.82 8.58
CA CYS A 88 10.67 2.67 8.02
C CYS A 88 11.38 3.06 6.72
N LEU A 89 10.69 3.78 5.81
CA LEU A 89 11.27 4.27 4.56
C LEU A 89 12.43 5.25 4.80
N TYR A 90 12.30 6.13 5.79
CA TYR A 90 13.37 7.03 6.21
C TYR A 90 14.63 6.25 6.63
N TYR A 91 14.51 5.28 7.53
CA TYR A 91 15.64 4.48 7.97
C TYR A 91 16.26 3.64 6.84
N MET A 92 15.44 3.11 5.93
CA MET A 92 15.95 2.43 4.73
C MET A 92 16.80 3.39 3.88
N CYS A 93 16.30 4.60 3.64
CA CYS A 93 17.03 5.61 2.86
C CYS A 93 18.34 6.04 3.55
N ILE A 94 18.29 6.30 4.86
CA ILE A 94 19.50 6.67 5.61
C ILE A 94 20.53 5.53 5.63
N SER A 95 20.08 4.26 5.73
CA SER A 95 20.97 3.12 5.62
C SER A 95 21.68 3.06 4.26
N TYR A 96 20.97 3.32 3.16
CA TYR A 96 21.55 3.38 1.82
C TYR A 96 22.44 4.62 1.61
N PHE A 97 22.03 5.76 2.18
CA PHE A 97 22.84 6.98 2.18
C PHE A 97 24.21 6.76 2.83
N ASN A 98 24.24 6.15 4.02
CA ASN A 98 25.47 5.85 4.74
C ASN A 98 26.37 4.88 3.97
N GLN A 99 25.79 4.01 3.14
CA GLN A 99 26.52 3.07 2.28
C GLN A 99 26.88 3.67 0.90
N ARG A 100 26.49 4.91 0.63
CA ARG A 100 26.65 5.58 -0.69
C ARG A 100 25.95 4.83 -1.84
N ASP A 101 24.91 4.05 -1.53
CA ASP A 101 24.18 3.27 -2.54
C ASP A 101 22.92 4.01 -3.02
N LEU A 102 23.13 4.98 -3.89
CA LEU A 102 22.08 5.84 -4.43
C LEU A 102 21.04 5.07 -5.27
N ASN A 103 21.43 3.94 -5.86
CA ASN A 103 20.51 3.17 -6.69
C ASN A 103 19.42 2.50 -5.86
N PHE A 104 19.78 1.95 -4.71
CA PHE A 104 18.82 1.35 -3.79
C PHE A 104 18.03 2.37 -2.99
N MET A 105 18.55 3.58 -2.80
CA MET A 105 17.85 4.67 -2.13
C MET A 105 16.67 5.21 -2.94
N LYS A 106 16.70 5.15 -4.28
CA LYS A 106 15.66 5.74 -5.16
C LYS A 106 14.26 5.22 -4.86
N LYS A 107 14.06 3.91 -4.84
CA LYS A 107 12.73 3.30 -4.69
C LYS A 107 12.05 3.64 -3.35
N PRO A 108 12.69 3.47 -2.18
CA PRO A 108 12.08 3.90 -0.92
C PRO A 108 11.87 5.42 -0.85
N MET A 109 12.77 6.23 -1.42
CA MET A 109 12.60 7.68 -1.50
C MET A 109 11.38 8.08 -2.35
N GLU A 110 11.16 7.46 -3.50
CA GLU A 110 9.97 7.68 -4.33
C GLU A 110 8.67 7.34 -3.59
N ARG A 111 8.65 6.25 -2.83
CA ARG A 111 7.50 5.89 -1.99
C ARG A 111 7.27 6.91 -0.88
N LEU A 112 8.34 7.38 -0.26
CA LEU A 112 8.27 8.44 0.75
C LEU A 112 7.75 9.75 0.17
N ALA A 113 8.18 10.11 -1.05
CA ALA A 113 7.66 11.26 -1.80
C ALA A 113 6.14 11.15 -2.04
N GLN A 114 5.65 9.98 -2.46
CA GLN A 114 4.22 9.73 -2.67
C GLN A 114 3.42 9.88 -1.37
N LEU A 115 3.94 9.38 -0.24
CA LEU A 115 3.31 9.57 1.08
C LEU A 115 3.28 11.05 1.47
N ALA A 116 4.39 11.76 1.35
CA ALA A 116 4.49 13.18 1.69
C ALA A 116 3.56 14.04 0.81
N GLN A 117 3.45 13.72 -0.48
CA GLN A 117 2.53 14.39 -1.40
C GLN A 117 1.07 14.14 -1.05
N ARG A 118 0.72 12.91 -0.66
CA ARG A 118 -0.64 12.54 -0.28
C ARG A 118 -1.08 13.17 1.05
N TRP A 119 -0.13 13.44 1.94
CA TRP A 119 -0.37 13.97 3.28
C TRP A 119 0.48 15.23 3.56
N PRO A 120 0.22 16.36 2.84
CA PRO A 120 1.09 17.54 2.87
C PRO A 120 1.12 18.27 4.23
N ALA A 121 0.11 18.07 5.07
CA ALA A 121 0.06 18.65 6.42
C ALA A 121 0.73 17.79 7.49
N ASN A 122 1.12 16.55 7.18
CA ASN A 122 1.76 15.66 8.15
C ASN A 122 3.24 16.02 8.30
N LYS A 123 3.58 16.61 9.45
CA LYS A 123 4.93 17.09 9.76
C LYS A 123 6.02 16.00 9.70
N PHE A 124 5.66 14.77 10.08
CA PHE A 124 6.61 13.64 10.10
C PHE A 124 6.97 13.22 8.67
N LEU A 125 5.97 13.06 7.81
CA LEU A 125 6.18 12.66 6.42
C LEU A 125 6.96 13.74 5.65
N GLN A 126 6.66 15.00 5.90
CA GLN A 126 7.39 16.12 5.27
C GLN A 126 8.83 16.17 5.70
N TYR A 127 9.10 16.02 7.01
CA TYR A 127 10.45 15.97 7.54
C TYR A 127 11.23 14.80 6.95
N ASP A 128 10.67 13.59 7.00
CA ASP A 128 11.31 12.36 6.52
C ASP A 128 11.68 12.49 5.03
N TYR A 129 10.73 12.92 4.21
CA TYR A 129 10.94 13.08 2.78
C TYR A 129 12.00 14.13 2.45
N LEU A 130 11.89 15.33 3.01
CA LEU A 130 12.82 16.43 2.72
C LEU A 130 14.23 16.12 3.19
N SER A 131 14.39 15.46 4.36
CA SER A 131 15.68 15.04 4.87
C SER A 131 16.35 14.02 3.94
N VAL A 132 15.60 13.03 3.50
CA VAL A 132 16.08 11.97 2.60
C VAL A 132 16.40 12.53 1.21
N LEU A 133 15.53 13.39 0.67
CA LEU A 133 15.73 14.05 -0.62
C LEU A 133 17.00 14.88 -0.62
N ALA A 134 17.20 15.71 0.41
CA ALA A 134 18.38 16.53 0.55
C ALA A 134 19.66 15.68 0.69
N ALA A 135 19.60 14.59 1.45
CA ALA A 135 20.72 13.64 1.59
C ALA A 135 21.04 12.96 0.24
N TYR A 136 20.03 12.53 -0.52
CA TYR A 136 20.22 11.97 -1.86
C TYR A 136 20.89 13.00 -2.81
N GLU A 137 20.35 14.21 -2.85
CA GLU A 137 20.86 15.29 -3.71
C GLU A 137 22.28 15.69 -3.32
N SER A 138 22.65 15.65 -2.03
CA SER A 138 24.02 15.93 -1.58
C SER A 138 25.01 14.89 -2.10
N CYS A 139 24.64 13.60 -2.12
CA CYS A 139 25.47 12.56 -2.74
C CYS A 139 25.62 12.75 -4.26
N VAL A 140 24.52 13.10 -4.95
CA VAL A 140 24.57 13.42 -6.39
C VAL A 140 25.47 14.63 -6.65
N TYR A 141 25.44 15.63 -5.76
CA TYR A 141 26.31 16.79 -5.86
C TYR A 141 27.80 16.42 -5.72
N GLU A 142 28.15 15.50 -4.85
CA GLU A 142 29.56 15.03 -4.72
C GLU A 142 30.05 14.38 -6.02
N GLU A 143 29.20 13.66 -6.76
CA GLU A 143 29.54 13.06 -8.04
C GLU A 143 29.59 14.09 -9.18
N LYS A 144 28.66 15.06 -9.16
CA LYS A 144 28.46 16.06 -10.23
C LYS A 144 28.16 17.43 -9.62
N PRO A 145 29.18 18.16 -9.15
CA PRO A 145 28.98 19.45 -8.51
C PRO A 145 28.31 20.47 -9.45
N SER A 146 27.26 21.13 -8.98
CA SER A 146 26.65 22.30 -9.64
C SER A 146 26.08 23.27 -8.62
N LYS A 147 26.14 24.58 -8.92
CA LYS A 147 25.63 25.63 -8.04
C LYS A 147 24.11 25.50 -7.82
N GLU A 148 23.38 25.10 -8.85
CA GLU A 148 21.93 24.91 -8.83
C GLU A 148 21.56 23.76 -7.90
N LEU A 149 22.20 22.61 -8.06
CA LEU A 149 21.96 21.43 -7.24
C LEU A 149 22.29 21.72 -5.77
N ARG A 150 23.44 22.39 -5.51
CA ARG A 150 23.81 22.83 -4.16
C ARG A 150 22.74 23.71 -3.51
N LYS A 151 22.26 24.72 -4.24
CA LYS A 151 21.17 25.59 -3.77
C LYS A 151 19.89 24.80 -3.48
N GLN A 152 19.60 23.81 -4.29
CA GLN A 152 18.39 22.98 -4.18
C GLN A 152 18.42 22.12 -2.92
N PHE A 153 19.44 21.31 -2.72
CA PHE A 153 19.48 20.44 -1.55
C PHE A 153 19.66 21.21 -0.23
N MET A 154 20.38 22.34 -0.26
CA MET A 154 20.43 23.26 0.88
C MET A 154 19.01 23.79 1.24
N ALA A 155 18.19 24.11 0.24
CA ALA A 155 16.83 24.54 0.48
C ALA A 155 15.99 23.41 1.09
N HIS A 156 16.14 22.18 0.64
CA HIS A 156 15.43 21.01 1.19
C HIS A 156 15.84 20.73 2.64
N PHE A 157 17.12 20.75 2.98
CA PHE A 157 17.56 20.65 4.38
C PHE A 157 16.97 21.76 5.25
N LYS A 158 16.97 23.02 4.79
CA LYS A 158 16.34 24.13 5.53
C LYS A 158 14.84 23.95 5.71
N GLN A 159 14.14 23.42 4.70
CA GLN A 159 12.72 23.09 4.82
C GLN A 159 12.50 21.96 5.82
N ALA A 160 13.33 20.92 5.81
CA ALA A 160 13.29 19.84 6.79
C ALA A 160 13.44 20.38 8.22
N VAL A 161 14.43 21.27 8.45
CA VAL A 161 14.60 21.98 9.74
C VAL A 161 13.35 22.79 10.11
N GLY A 162 12.69 23.44 9.14
CA GLY A 162 11.41 24.14 9.37
C GLY A 162 10.27 23.21 9.83
N TRP A 163 10.25 21.95 9.40
CA TRP A 163 9.33 20.94 9.93
C TRP A 163 9.79 20.38 11.27
N GLN A 164 11.09 20.25 11.47
CA GLN A 164 11.72 19.83 12.73
C GLN A 164 11.26 20.68 13.91
N THR A 165 11.21 21.99 13.76
CA THR A 165 10.79 22.93 14.84
C THR A 165 9.33 22.74 15.28
N LYS A 166 8.52 22.03 14.50
CA LYS A 166 7.11 21.72 14.83
C LYS A 166 6.97 20.42 15.65
N MET A 167 8.06 19.74 15.94
CA MET A 167 8.07 18.49 16.68
C MET A 167 8.53 18.71 18.11
N SER A 168 7.86 18.06 19.07
CA SER A 168 8.26 18.04 20.46
C SER A 168 9.37 17.03 20.74
N VAL A 169 10.09 17.20 21.85
CA VAL A 169 11.11 16.23 22.32
C VAL A 169 10.52 14.82 22.45
N GLY A 170 9.29 14.69 22.97
CA GLY A 170 8.62 13.39 23.09
C GLY A 170 8.33 12.70 21.74
N GLU A 171 8.06 13.48 20.70
CA GLU A 171 7.86 12.95 19.35
C GLU A 171 9.18 12.47 18.75
N TRP A 172 10.26 13.20 18.93
CA TRP A 172 11.61 12.80 18.53
C TRP A 172 12.05 11.49 19.19
N LYS A 173 11.88 11.41 20.53
CA LYS A 173 12.21 10.18 21.29
C LYS A 173 11.48 8.95 20.74
N ARG A 174 10.16 9.07 20.46
CA ARG A 174 9.38 7.96 19.91
C ARG A 174 9.85 7.52 18.53
N ARG A 175 10.39 8.45 17.76
CA ARG A 175 10.86 8.17 16.39
C ARG A 175 12.32 7.72 16.35
N GLN A 176 13.08 7.88 17.42
CA GLN A 176 14.51 7.57 17.51
C GLN A 176 15.36 8.18 16.37
N ILE A 177 14.91 9.29 15.80
CA ILE A 177 15.64 10.05 14.77
C ILE A 177 16.54 11.05 15.47
N ASN A 178 17.79 11.18 14.98
CA ASN A 178 18.68 12.23 15.43
C ASN A 178 18.24 13.61 14.91
N PRO A 179 17.72 14.51 15.77
CA PRO A 179 17.24 15.82 15.34
C PRO A 179 18.37 16.78 14.92
N MET A 180 19.64 16.44 15.20
CA MET A 180 20.80 17.23 14.78
C MET A 180 21.17 16.98 13.30
N PHE A 181 20.72 15.87 12.70
CA PHE A 181 21.11 15.41 11.37
C PHE A 181 21.06 16.52 10.30
N ASN A 182 19.91 17.16 10.10
CA ASN A 182 19.77 18.20 9.07
C ASN A 182 20.58 19.47 9.40
N LEU A 183 20.68 19.83 10.67
CA LEU A 183 21.44 20.99 11.11
C LEU A 183 22.93 20.79 10.86
N MET A 184 23.45 19.60 11.14
CA MET A 184 24.85 19.26 10.89
C MET A 184 25.15 19.20 9.39
N ASN A 185 24.30 18.58 8.59
CA ASN A 185 24.46 18.61 7.14
C ASN A 185 24.50 20.05 6.57
N ILE A 186 23.65 20.95 7.08
CA ILE A 186 23.70 22.36 6.68
C ILE A 186 25.01 23.00 7.11
N ALA A 187 25.48 22.74 8.34
CA ALA A 187 26.76 23.26 8.83
C ALA A 187 27.92 22.81 7.93
N THR A 188 27.98 21.52 7.61
CA THR A 188 28.99 20.94 6.71
C THR A 188 29.01 21.61 5.32
N LEU A 189 27.84 22.03 4.81
CA LEU A 189 27.72 22.70 3.51
C LEU A 189 28.31 24.12 3.49
N TYR A 190 28.49 24.72 4.65
CA TYR A 190 29.21 25.99 4.80
C TYR A 190 30.71 25.82 5.05
N ASP A 191 31.18 24.57 5.13
CA ASP A 191 32.59 24.24 5.25
C ASP A 191 33.38 24.62 3.98
N LEU A 192 34.65 24.90 4.19
CA LEU A 192 35.63 25.25 3.16
C LEU A 192 35.75 24.29 1.99
N ARG A 193 35.47 23.03 2.23
CA ARG A 193 35.60 21.97 1.21
C ARG A 193 34.75 22.22 -0.03
N TYR A 194 33.73 23.09 0.06
CA TYR A 194 32.76 23.32 -0.98
C TYR A 194 32.71 24.76 -1.53
N ASP A 195 33.18 25.79 -0.75
CA ASP A 195 33.21 27.21 -1.13
C ASP A 195 34.12 28.00 -0.17
N PRO A 196 34.47 29.31 -0.47
CA PRO A 196 35.08 30.14 0.56
C PRO A 196 34.29 30.07 1.87
N PRO A 197 34.94 29.90 3.03
CA PRO A 197 34.25 29.52 4.25
C PRO A 197 33.25 30.59 4.66
N MET A 198 32.02 30.15 4.81
CA MET A 198 31.01 30.94 5.52
C MET A 198 31.03 30.53 7.01
N VAL A 199 32.16 30.76 7.66
CA VAL A 199 32.45 30.32 9.04
C VAL A 199 31.38 30.74 10.02
N ASP A 200 30.85 31.97 9.91
CA ASP A 200 29.78 32.45 10.78
C ASP A 200 28.48 31.68 10.56
N SER A 201 28.15 31.33 9.31
CA SER A 201 26.97 30.49 8.99
C SER A 201 27.15 29.08 9.50
N MET A 202 28.34 28.49 9.33
CA MET A 202 28.71 27.20 9.86
C MET A 202 28.49 27.14 11.38
N GLN A 203 29.11 28.10 12.10
CA GLN A 203 29.02 28.24 13.55
C GLN A 203 27.57 28.41 14.02
N ALA A 204 26.75 29.18 13.29
CA ALA A 204 25.37 29.39 13.65
C ALA A 204 24.53 28.10 13.61
N TYR A 205 24.79 27.20 12.63
CA TYR A 205 24.08 25.91 12.55
C TYR A 205 24.63 24.89 13.55
N ILE A 206 25.90 24.90 13.84
CA ILE A 206 26.53 24.13 14.93
C ILE A 206 25.88 24.51 16.26
N ASN A 207 25.79 25.80 16.58
CA ASN A 207 25.14 26.27 17.80
C ASN A 207 23.68 25.79 17.92
N LYS A 208 22.89 25.88 16.85
CA LYS A 208 21.54 25.35 16.82
C LYS A 208 21.47 23.83 17.07
N ALA A 209 22.44 23.09 16.53
CA ALA A 209 22.50 21.63 16.78
C ALA A 209 22.81 21.34 18.24
N LEU A 210 23.74 22.07 18.84
CA LEU A 210 24.08 21.94 20.27
C LEU A 210 22.96 22.41 21.20
N GLU A 211 22.16 23.42 20.81
CA GLU A 211 20.93 23.79 21.51
C GLU A 211 19.93 22.64 21.53
N VAL A 212 19.79 21.94 20.40
CA VAL A 212 18.94 20.74 20.31
C VAL A 212 19.50 19.60 21.17
N ASP A 213 20.81 19.37 21.17
CA ASP A 213 21.45 18.38 22.02
C ASP A 213 21.25 18.67 23.52
N GLY A 214 21.22 19.93 23.92
CA GLY A 214 20.97 20.40 25.29
C GLY A 214 19.52 20.24 25.79
N LEU A 215 18.58 19.81 24.95
CA LEU A 215 17.19 19.58 25.37
C LEU A 215 17.08 18.39 26.37
N PRO A 216 15.97 18.28 27.13
CA PRO A 216 15.82 17.25 28.18
C PRO A 216 15.54 15.86 27.57
N TRP A 217 16.54 15.26 26.95
CA TRP A 217 16.43 13.93 26.32
C TRP A 217 16.33 12.80 27.36
N GLY A 218 16.80 12.99 28.58
CA GLY A 218 16.81 11.99 29.66
C GLY A 218 18.07 11.12 29.67
N ASP A 219 18.65 10.84 28.51
CA ASP A 219 19.97 10.22 28.33
C ASP A 219 20.91 11.23 27.69
N LYS A 220 22.09 11.40 28.24
CA LYS A 220 23.09 12.36 27.76
C LYS A 220 23.72 11.92 26.44
N ASP A 221 23.73 10.62 26.15
CA ASP A 221 24.43 10.05 25.01
C ASP A 221 23.50 9.60 23.90
N VAL A 222 22.19 9.95 24.00
CA VAL A 222 21.19 9.60 22.99
C VAL A 222 21.53 10.14 21.59
N HIS A 223 22.29 11.25 21.52
CA HIS A 223 22.74 11.89 20.27
C HIS A 223 24.26 12.06 20.20
N ILE A 224 25.01 11.15 20.82
CA ILE A 224 26.48 11.25 20.92
C ILE A 224 27.14 11.42 19.54
N GLU A 225 26.68 10.72 18.50
CA GLU A 225 27.20 10.83 17.14
C GLU A 225 26.99 12.25 16.56
N GLY A 226 25.82 12.85 16.81
CA GLY A 226 25.54 14.24 16.41
C GLY A 226 26.42 15.25 17.17
N ARG A 227 26.71 14.98 18.45
CA ARG A 227 27.61 15.81 19.27
C ARG A 227 29.04 15.69 18.81
N ILE A 228 29.52 14.49 18.49
CA ILE A 228 30.82 14.25 17.88
C ILE A 228 30.97 15.10 16.62
N SER A 229 30.01 14.99 15.68
CA SER A 229 30.02 15.78 14.45
C SER A 229 29.96 17.29 14.69
N ALA A 230 29.23 17.76 15.71
CA ALA A 230 29.15 19.17 16.05
C ALA A 230 30.50 19.71 16.58
N TYR A 231 31.18 18.94 17.40
CA TYR A 231 32.46 19.32 17.96
C TYR A 231 33.59 19.23 16.91
N ASP A 232 33.60 18.22 16.03
CA ASP A 232 34.48 18.16 14.87
C ASP A 232 34.34 19.42 14.00
N LEU A 233 33.11 19.80 13.64
CA LEU A 233 32.91 21.03 12.87
C LEU A 233 33.29 22.31 13.64
N GLN A 234 33.21 22.34 14.98
CA GLN A 234 33.75 23.44 15.76
C GLN A 234 35.28 23.49 15.68
N ALA A 235 35.95 22.33 15.68
CA ALA A 235 37.39 22.28 15.50
C ALA A 235 37.79 22.81 14.10
N TRP A 236 37.05 22.47 13.05
CA TRP A 236 37.22 23.05 11.72
C TRP A 236 37.04 24.58 11.71
N VAL A 237 36.01 25.12 12.39
CA VAL A 237 35.83 26.58 12.55
C VAL A 237 37.07 27.22 13.18
N LEU A 238 37.61 26.63 14.26
CA LEU A 238 38.81 27.13 14.92
C LEU A 238 40.05 27.06 14.04
N LEU A 239 40.19 25.97 13.26
CA LEU A 239 41.24 25.83 12.26
C LEU A 239 41.21 26.96 11.21
N TYR A 240 40.04 27.28 10.68
CA TYR A 240 39.86 28.37 9.72
C TYR A 240 40.14 29.75 10.32
N GLN A 241 39.86 29.90 11.61
CA GLN A 241 40.23 31.08 12.38
C GLN A 241 41.74 31.13 12.74
N LYS A 242 42.54 30.11 12.34
CA LYS A 242 43.96 29.93 12.68
C LYS A 242 44.24 29.81 14.18
N ARG A 243 43.25 29.38 14.94
CA ARG A 243 43.33 29.12 16.40
C ARG A 243 43.78 27.68 16.63
N TYR A 244 44.95 27.31 16.14
CA TYR A 244 45.40 25.92 15.99
C TYR A 244 45.43 25.13 17.29
N HIS A 245 45.89 25.72 18.41
CA HIS A 245 45.91 25.01 19.69
C HIS A 245 44.52 24.72 20.24
N GLU A 246 43.60 25.66 20.04
CA GLU A 246 42.21 25.45 20.46
C GLU A 246 41.49 24.44 19.55
N ALA A 247 41.84 24.45 18.27
CA ALA A 247 41.35 23.47 17.30
C ALA A 247 41.83 22.04 17.65
N GLU A 248 43.18 21.92 17.99
CA GLU A 248 43.74 20.65 18.45
C GLU A 248 43.06 20.13 19.71
N ALA A 249 42.85 21.01 20.72
CA ALA A 249 42.19 20.64 21.95
C ALA A 249 40.74 20.21 21.72
N LYS A 250 40.00 20.91 20.84
CA LYS A 250 38.62 20.58 20.53
C LYS A 250 38.52 19.24 19.80
N GLU A 251 39.40 18.95 18.89
CA GLU A 251 39.42 17.67 18.18
C GLU A 251 39.87 16.52 19.08
N GLN A 252 40.70 16.78 20.09
CA GLN A 252 41.02 15.78 21.08
C GLN A 252 39.80 15.41 21.91
N GLU A 253 38.92 16.36 22.26
CA GLU A 253 37.61 16.06 22.89
C GLU A 253 36.75 15.15 22.00
N VAL A 254 36.77 15.35 20.66
CA VAL A 254 36.13 14.50 19.69
C VAL A 254 36.67 13.07 19.73
N MET A 255 37.99 12.92 19.71
CA MET A 255 38.65 11.62 19.82
C MET A 255 38.31 10.88 21.12
N ASP A 256 38.27 11.59 22.23
CA ASP A 256 37.91 11.00 23.54
C ASP A 256 36.47 10.50 23.54
N MET A 257 35.52 11.22 22.91
CA MET A 257 34.11 10.76 22.72
C MET A 257 34.07 9.55 21.79
N ILE A 258 34.79 9.56 20.67
CA ILE A 258 34.87 8.45 19.72
C ILE A 258 35.37 7.17 20.43
N GLU A 259 36.46 7.28 21.21
CA GLU A 259 36.97 6.14 21.98
C GLU A 259 35.99 5.60 23.00
N GLY A 260 35.20 6.47 23.64
CA GLY A 260 34.13 6.07 24.53
C GLY A 260 33.06 5.23 23.81
N VAL A 261 32.57 5.71 22.67
CA VAL A 261 31.56 5.01 21.86
C VAL A 261 32.15 3.73 21.24
N GLU A 262 33.41 3.74 20.80
CA GLU A 262 34.08 2.56 20.21
C GLU A 262 34.17 1.41 21.24
N LYS A 263 34.42 1.70 22.52
CA LYS A 263 34.43 0.70 23.60
C LYS A 263 33.06 0.05 23.83
N GLU A 264 31.99 0.80 23.63
CA GLU A 264 30.62 0.32 23.85
C GLU A 264 29.99 -0.32 22.60
N ARG A 265 30.23 0.26 21.44
CA ARG A 265 29.53 -0.07 20.17
C ARG A 265 30.46 -0.57 19.05
N GLY A 266 31.74 -0.77 19.34
CA GLY A 266 32.72 -1.27 18.38
C GLY A 266 32.88 -0.36 17.17
N ASN A 267 32.76 -0.90 15.97
CA ASN A 267 33.02 -0.19 14.72
C ASN A 267 31.97 0.86 14.30
N ALA A 268 31.01 1.19 15.16
CA ALA A 268 29.94 2.12 14.82
C ALA A 268 30.40 3.56 14.49
N VAL A 269 31.58 3.96 14.95
CA VAL A 269 32.15 5.31 14.80
C VAL A 269 33.36 5.39 13.85
N LEU A 270 33.50 4.44 12.93
CA LEU A 270 34.63 4.44 11.98
C LEU A 270 34.61 5.65 11.01
N THR A 271 33.42 6.15 10.69
CA THR A 271 33.26 7.32 9.84
C THR A 271 33.76 8.56 10.56
N GLU A 272 33.27 8.80 11.77
CA GLU A 272 33.66 9.94 12.63
C GLU A 272 35.12 9.90 12.95
N LYS A 273 35.70 8.72 13.22
CA LYS A 273 37.11 8.51 13.46
C LYS A 273 37.95 8.87 12.23
N GLY A 274 37.50 8.51 11.03
CA GLY A 274 38.13 8.88 9.77
C GLY A 274 38.09 10.39 9.50
N GLU A 275 37.00 11.07 9.85
CA GLU A 275 36.87 12.53 9.76
C GLU A 275 37.83 13.21 10.74
N ALA A 276 37.87 12.77 12.00
CA ALA A 276 38.79 13.29 12.99
C ALA A 276 40.28 13.14 12.57
N TYR A 277 40.65 11.99 12.02
CA TYR A 277 42.01 11.82 11.47
C TYR A 277 42.29 12.77 10.28
N ALA A 278 41.31 12.97 9.40
CA ALA A 278 41.42 13.92 8.31
C ALA A 278 41.62 15.35 8.81
N PHE A 279 40.91 15.74 9.87
CA PHE A 279 41.12 17.03 10.52
C PHE A 279 42.56 17.21 11.03
N PHE A 280 43.06 16.23 11.80
CA PHE A 280 44.46 16.32 12.29
C PHE A 280 45.48 16.40 11.17
N VAL A 281 45.26 15.73 10.04
CA VAL A 281 46.13 15.88 8.85
C VAL A 281 46.17 17.34 8.40
N GLU A 282 45.01 17.98 8.24
CA GLU A 282 44.95 19.38 7.79
C GLU A 282 45.44 20.35 8.85
N LEU A 283 45.16 20.12 10.13
CA LEU A 283 45.67 20.91 11.24
C LEU A 283 47.20 20.92 11.27
N TYR A 284 47.83 19.74 11.24
CA TYR A 284 49.29 19.67 11.33
C TYR A 284 50.01 20.16 10.06
N LYS A 285 49.38 20.05 8.90
CA LYS A 285 49.83 20.74 7.69
C LYS A 285 49.84 22.28 7.89
N ALA A 286 48.70 22.80 8.42
CA ALA A 286 48.57 24.24 8.68
C ALA A 286 49.56 24.75 9.75
N MET A 287 49.92 23.89 10.72
CA MET A 287 50.94 24.18 11.74
C MET A 287 52.37 24.00 11.26
N GLY A 288 52.61 23.53 10.03
CA GLY A 288 53.97 23.26 9.52
C GLY A 288 54.61 22.04 10.17
N LYS A 289 53.86 21.02 10.60
CA LYS A 289 54.34 19.79 11.25
C LYS A 289 54.09 18.56 10.35
N PRO A 290 54.81 18.42 9.23
CA PRO A 290 54.50 17.40 8.22
C PRO A 290 54.65 15.97 8.73
N GLU A 291 55.55 15.68 9.68
CA GLU A 291 55.73 14.35 10.25
C GLU A 291 54.44 13.88 10.97
N LYS A 292 53.84 14.77 11.80
CA LYS A 292 52.56 14.47 12.46
C LYS A 292 51.41 14.34 11.48
N ALA A 293 51.36 15.18 10.45
CA ALA A 293 50.36 15.07 9.40
C ALA A 293 50.42 13.70 8.68
N MET A 294 51.66 13.17 8.46
CA MET A 294 51.87 11.87 7.86
C MET A 294 51.38 10.73 8.79
N GLU A 295 51.69 10.81 10.08
CA GLU A 295 51.21 9.84 11.09
C GLU A 295 49.69 9.72 11.08
N TYR A 296 48.98 10.84 11.13
CA TYR A 296 47.52 10.84 11.07
C TYR A 296 46.96 10.40 9.72
N LEU A 297 47.67 10.65 8.62
CA LEU A 297 47.29 10.13 7.31
C LEU A 297 47.37 8.60 7.24
N GLU A 298 48.39 8.00 7.87
CA GLU A 298 48.50 6.54 7.98
C GLU A 298 47.35 5.95 8.81
N LEU A 299 47.04 6.56 9.97
CA LEU A 299 45.91 6.17 10.80
C LEU A 299 44.59 6.27 10.04
N LYS A 300 44.38 7.35 9.30
CA LYS A 300 43.22 7.55 8.44
C LYS A 300 43.09 6.44 7.39
N ASN A 301 44.20 6.13 6.69
CA ASN A 301 44.23 5.10 5.66
C ASN A 301 43.93 3.71 6.21
N GLU A 302 44.40 3.38 7.40
CA GLU A 302 44.07 2.13 8.08
C GLU A 302 42.57 2.07 8.47
N ASN A 303 42.05 3.15 9.03
CA ASN A 303 40.62 3.27 9.36
C ASN A 303 39.72 3.15 8.13
N ASP A 304 40.09 3.82 7.02
CA ASP A 304 39.37 3.77 5.77
C ASP A 304 39.35 2.34 5.15
N ARG A 305 40.46 1.60 5.29
CA ARG A 305 40.48 0.16 4.87
C ARG A 305 39.53 -0.66 5.70
N LYS A 306 39.53 -0.51 7.03
CA LYS A 306 38.59 -1.22 7.92
C LYS A 306 37.12 -0.91 7.56
N ARG A 307 36.84 0.40 7.37
CA ARG A 307 35.50 0.85 6.95
C ARG A 307 35.10 0.24 5.61
N PHE A 308 35.96 0.30 4.60
CA PHE A 308 35.71 -0.26 3.27
C PHE A 308 35.39 -1.77 3.31
N ASP A 309 36.13 -2.54 4.10
CA ASP A 309 35.88 -3.99 4.23
C ASP A 309 34.51 -4.29 4.87
N ILE A 310 34.11 -3.46 5.86
CA ILE A 310 32.79 -3.59 6.49
C ILE A 310 31.69 -3.17 5.51
N GLU A 311 31.84 -2.04 4.83
CA GLU A 311 30.87 -1.55 3.84
C GLU A 311 30.68 -2.54 2.69
N LYS A 312 31.77 -3.11 2.17
CA LYS A 312 31.75 -4.13 1.13
C LYS A 312 30.96 -5.37 1.58
N ASN A 313 31.24 -5.88 2.78
CA ASN A 313 30.53 -7.02 3.32
C ASN A 313 29.04 -6.71 3.56
N THR A 314 28.74 -5.49 4.01
CA THR A 314 27.36 -5.04 4.22
C THR A 314 26.61 -4.87 2.89
N ALA A 315 27.27 -4.33 1.87
CA ALA A 315 26.69 -4.21 0.52
C ALA A 315 26.34 -5.59 -0.08
N ILE A 316 27.24 -6.57 0.06
CA ILE A 316 26.97 -7.93 -0.39
C ILE A 316 25.75 -8.51 0.32
N ARG A 317 25.68 -8.40 1.65
CA ARG A 317 24.54 -8.87 2.44
C ARG A 317 23.23 -8.14 2.08
N ASN A 318 23.29 -6.86 1.76
CA ASN A 318 22.14 -6.09 1.33
C ASN A 318 21.61 -6.54 -0.04
N ILE A 319 22.52 -6.82 -0.99
CA ILE A 319 22.16 -7.41 -2.28
C ILE A 319 21.47 -8.77 -2.09
N GLU A 320 22.03 -9.63 -1.24
CA GLU A 320 21.42 -10.90 -0.89
C GLU A 320 20.04 -10.73 -0.26
N ALA A 321 19.90 -9.78 0.69
CA ALA A 321 18.63 -9.47 1.34
C ALA A 321 17.56 -8.98 0.37
N GLN A 322 17.96 -8.12 -0.57
CA GLN A 322 17.05 -7.63 -1.60
C GLN A 322 16.66 -8.71 -2.60
N TYR A 323 17.62 -9.57 -2.98
CA TYR A 323 17.32 -10.72 -3.83
C TYR A 323 16.32 -11.67 -3.16
N GLU A 324 16.50 -11.96 -1.87
CA GLU A 324 15.54 -12.74 -1.09
C GLU A 324 14.18 -12.05 -0.97
N SER A 325 14.15 -10.73 -0.74
CA SER A 325 12.91 -9.94 -0.70
C SER A 325 12.19 -9.98 -2.04
N LYS A 326 12.91 -9.73 -3.14
CA LYS A 326 12.35 -9.81 -4.50
C LYS A 326 11.78 -11.19 -4.80
N ARG A 327 12.50 -12.25 -4.42
CA ARG A 327 12.04 -13.63 -4.59
C ARG A 327 10.80 -13.95 -3.74
N LYS A 328 10.66 -13.33 -2.56
CA LYS A 328 9.45 -13.42 -1.74
C LYS A 328 8.29 -12.66 -2.38
N ASP A 329 8.55 -11.46 -2.88
CA ASP A 329 7.53 -10.64 -3.58
C ASP A 329 7.02 -11.37 -4.83
N GLU A 330 7.90 -11.98 -5.62
CA GLU A 330 7.54 -12.82 -6.77
C GLU A 330 6.70 -14.03 -6.35
N ARG A 331 7.03 -14.70 -5.24
CA ARG A 331 6.23 -15.81 -4.70
C ARG A 331 4.87 -15.33 -4.21
N ILE A 332 4.81 -14.19 -3.50
CA ILE A 332 3.56 -13.60 -3.03
C ILE A 332 2.69 -13.21 -4.24
N ALA A 333 3.26 -12.60 -5.27
CA ALA A 333 2.56 -12.25 -6.50
C ALA A 333 2.03 -13.50 -7.22
N ALA A 334 2.84 -14.57 -7.32
CA ALA A 334 2.43 -15.83 -7.90
C ALA A 334 1.30 -16.51 -7.09
N LEU A 335 1.40 -16.52 -5.76
CA LEU A 335 0.33 -17.02 -4.88
C LEU A 335 -0.96 -16.18 -5.01
N HIS A 336 -0.82 -14.87 -5.14
CA HIS A 336 -1.98 -13.99 -5.33
C HIS A 336 -2.67 -14.25 -6.68
N GLN A 337 -1.89 -14.41 -7.75
CA GLN A 337 -2.43 -14.84 -9.06
C GLN A 337 -3.10 -16.21 -8.99
N TRP A 338 -2.48 -17.17 -8.30
CA TRP A 338 -3.05 -18.50 -8.06
C TRP A 338 -4.38 -18.40 -7.29
N ASN A 339 -4.42 -17.61 -6.22
CA ASN A 339 -5.64 -17.40 -5.43
C ASN A 339 -6.75 -16.74 -6.25
N ILE A 340 -6.42 -15.75 -7.10
CA ILE A 340 -7.37 -15.15 -8.04
C ILE A 340 -7.89 -16.23 -9.00
N GLY A 341 -7.01 -17.03 -9.58
CA GLY A 341 -7.37 -18.16 -10.46
C GLY A 341 -8.31 -19.15 -9.77
N LEU A 342 -7.98 -19.55 -8.54
CA LEU A 342 -8.82 -20.45 -7.74
C LEU A 342 -10.20 -19.83 -7.45
N THR A 343 -10.25 -18.54 -7.10
CA THR A 343 -11.49 -17.81 -6.85
C THR A 343 -12.38 -17.80 -8.10
N VAL A 344 -11.80 -17.53 -9.27
CA VAL A 344 -12.51 -17.57 -10.55
C VAL A 344 -13.09 -18.98 -10.82
N VAL A 345 -12.30 -20.03 -10.61
CA VAL A 345 -12.76 -21.42 -10.77
C VAL A 345 -13.92 -21.73 -9.83
N VAL A 346 -13.84 -21.33 -8.55
CA VAL A 346 -14.91 -21.53 -7.57
C VAL A 346 -16.20 -20.79 -7.99
N VAL A 347 -16.06 -19.53 -8.45
CA VAL A 347 -17.22 -18.76 -8.95
C VAL A 347 -17.84 -19.44 -10.17
N LEU A 348 -17.03 -19.91 -11.11
CA LEU A 348 -17.52 -20.63 -12.29
C LEU A 348 -18.23 -21.94 -11.92
N LEU A 349 -17.73 -22.69 -10.95
CA LEU A 349 -18.37 -23.90 -10.43
C LEU A 349 -19.73 -23.58 -9.77
N ILE A 350 -19.80 -22.49 -9.00
CA ILE A 350 -21.07 -22.04 -8.38
C ILE A 350 -22.09 -21.66 -9.46
N LEU A 351 -21.65 -20.93 -10.49
CA LEU A 351 -22.52 -20.55 -11.61
C LEU A 351 -22.99 -21.77 -12.41
N LEU A 352 -22.12 -22.75 -12.61
CA LEU A 352 -22.45 -24.01 -13.31
C LEU A 352 -23.47 -24.83 -12.48
N LEU A 353 -23.27 -24.96 -11.18
CA LEU A 353 -24.21 -25.60 -10.28
C LEU A 353 -25.58 -24.88 -10.24
N ALA A 354 -25.54 -23.53 -10.21
CA ALA A 354 -26.77 -22.73 -10.30
C ALA A 354 -27.47 -22.92 -11.64
N GLY A 355 -26.73 -23.02 -12.75
CA GLY A 355 -27.25 -23.33 -14.07
C GLY A 355 -27.88 -24.72 -14.16
N ILE A 356 -27.22 -25.73 -13.58
CA ILE A 356 -27.77 -27.10 -13.50
C ILE A 356 -29.05 -27.15 -12.66
N THR A 357 -29.02 -26.51 -11.49
CA THR A 357 -30.21 -26.48 -10.60
C THR A 357 -31.38 -25.75 -11.23
N THR A 358 -31.14 -24.60 -11.89
CA THR A 358 -32.18 -23.87 -12.62
C THR A 358 -32.72 -24.67 -13.79
N THR A 359 -31.88 -25.40 -14.55
CA THR A 359 -32.32 -26.27 -15.64
C THR A 359 -33.11 -27.48 -15.12
N LEU A 360 -32.74 -28.04 -13.98
CA LEU A 360 -33.51 -29.15 -13.35
C LEU A 360 -34.86 -28.66 -12.85
N ILE A 361 -34.94 -27.51 -12.19
CA ILE A 361 -36.18 -26.88 -11.75
C ILE A 361 -37.06 -26.55 -12.97
N TYR A 362 -36.44 -25.99 -14.02
CA TYR A 362 -37.15 -25.68 -15.27
C TYR A 362 -37.71 -26.94 -15.93
N ARG A 363 -36.91 -28.01 -16.05
CA ARG A 363 -37.39 -29.31 -16.60
C ARG A 363 -38.50 -29.94 -15.75
N ARG A 364 -38.45 -29.75 -14.42
CA ARG A 364 -39.52 -30.22 -13.52
C ARG A 364 -40.79 -29.41 -13.76
N ARG A 365 -40.71 -28.08 -13.79
CA ARG A 365 -41.88 -27.21 -14.10
C ARG A 365 -42.44 -27.47 -15.49
N LEU A 366 -41.57 -27.72 -16.47
CA LEU A 366 -42.01 -28.03 -17.83
C LEU A 366 -42.77 -29.37 -17.88
N ARG A 367 -42.36 -30.36 -17.07
CA ARG A 367 -43.11 -31.63 -16.93
C ARG A 367 -44.47 -31.44 -16.23
N GLU A 368 -44.46 -30.66 -15.16
CA GLU A 368 -45.68 -30.31 -14.45
C GLU A 368 -46.66 -29.52 -15.34
N GLN A 369 -46.12 -28.58 -16.16
CA GLN A 369 -46.93 -27.86 -17.16
C GLN A 369 -47.45 -28.78 -18.27
N LYS A 370 -46.62 -29.69 -18.80
CA LYS A 370 -47.09 -30.66 -19.81
C LYS A 370 -48.19 -31.55 -19.30
N LEU A 371 -48.08 -32.06 -18.07
CA LEU A 371 -49.13 -32.84 -17.43
C LEU A 371 -50.40 -32.00 -17.23
N TYR A 372 -50.26 -30.73 -16.89
CA TYR A 372 -51.39 -29.81 -16.76
C TYR A 372 -52.01 -29.48 -18.14
N GLU A 373 -51.14 -29.25 -19.17
CA GLU A 373 -51.59 -29.01 -20.55
C GLU A 373 -52.26 -30.25 -21.14
N GLU A 374 -51.76 -31.47 -20.88
CA GLU A 374 -52.38 -32.74 -21.27
C GLU A 374 -53.72 -32.94 -20.58
N ALA A 375 -53.83 -32.61 -19.27
CA ALA A 375 -55.08 -32.65 -18.55
C ALA A 375 -56.08 -31.59 -19.04
N LEU A 376 -55.59 -30.38 -19.35
CA LEU A 376 -56.41 -29.29 -19.91
C LEU A 376 -56.81 -29.55 -21.37
N ALA A 377 -55.89 -30.14 -22.18
CA ALA A 377 -56.16 -30.54 -23.55
C ALA A 377 -57.25 -31.65 -23.57
N ALA A 378 -57.24 -32.60 -22.62
CA ALA A 378 -58.30 -33.60 -22.44
C ALA A 378 -59.65 -32.96 -22.06
N GLU A 379 -59.63 -31.86 -21.30
CA GLU A 379 -60.84 -31.08 -20.94
C GLU A 379 -61.27 -30.14 -22.09
N LEU A 380 -60.33 -29.65 -22.89
CA LEU A 380 -60.57 -28.68 -23.96
C LEU A 380 -60.82 -29.30 -25.34
N GLU A 381 -60.59 -30.63 -25.52
CA GLU A 381 -60.99 -31.34 -26.74
C GLU A 381 -62.48 -31.20 -26.98
N ASN A 382 -63.21 -30.72 -26.01
CA ASN A 382 -64.69 -30.47 -26.09
C ASN A 382 -65.05 -28.98 -26.33
N SER A 383 -64.17 -28.03 -26.39
CA SER A 383 -64.51 -26.63 -26.71
C SER A 383 -63.37 -25.80 -27.31
N ALA A 384 -63.43 -25.73 -28.62
CA ALA A 384 -63.04 -24.63 -29.50
C ALA A 384 -61.62 -23.99 -29.44
N ARG A 385 -61.01 -24.04 -30.57
CA ARG A 385 -59.69 -23.64 -31.11
C ARG A 385 -59.20 -22.16 -30.97
N HIS A 386 -59.77 -21.34 -30.12
CA HIS A 386 -59.44 -19.88 -30.10
C HIS A 386 -58.83 -19.33 -28.81
N SER A 387 -58.42 -20.15 -27.83
CA SER A 387 -58.18 -19.60 -26.49
C SER A 387 -56.77 -19.62 -25.89
N SER A 388 -55.73 -20.16 -26.56
CA SER A 388 -54.45 -20.37 -25.87
C SER A 388 -53.67 -19.06 -25.52
N LEU A 389 -53.62 -18.11 -26.43
CA LEU A 389 -52.95 -16.81 -26.19
C LEU A 389 -53.80 -15.90 -25.27
N ARG A 390 -55.13 -15.96 -25.42
CA ARG A 390 -56.04 -15.23 -24.54
C ARG A 390 -55.95 -15.72 -23.10
N LEU A 391 -55.80 -17.03 -22.90
CA LEU A 391 -55.61 -17.64 -21.59
C LEU A 391 -54.26 -17.28 -20.97
N LEU A 392 -53.19 -17.20 -21.76
CA LEU A 392 -51.88 -16.73 -21.31
C LEU A 392 -51.89 -15.27 -20.93
N ALA A 393 -52.55 -14.41 -21.68
CA ALA A 393 -52.73 -13.00 -21.38
C ALA A 393 -53.56 -12.82 -20.09
N ASP A 394 -54.65 -13.61 -19.93
CA ASP A 394 -55.48 -13.60 -18.75
C ASP A 394 -54.72 -14.10 -17.49
N GLN A 395 -53.93 -15.18 -17.61
CA GLN A 395 -53.07 -15.67 -16.52
C GLN A 395 -52.01 -14.63 -16.06
N LEU A 396 -51.54 -13.82 -17.00
CA LEU A 396 -50.64 -12.72 -16.68
C LEU A 396 -51.37 -11.46 -16.23
N GLY A 397 -52.72 -11.46 -16.23
CA GLY A 397 -53.54 -10.28 -15.88
C GLY A 397 -53.34 -9.12 -16.87
N ILE A 398 -52.91 -9.39 -18.10
CA ILE A 398 -52.66 -8.42 -19.16
C ILE A 398 -54.01 -8.18 -19.88
N ARG A 399 -54.55 -6.99 -19.69
CA ARG A 399 -55.83 -6.58 -20.35
C ARG A 399 -55.47 -5.56 -21.44
N GLY A 400 -55.90 -5.83 -22.70
CA GLY A 400 -55.82 -4.87 -23.81
C GLY A 400 -54.80 -5.17 -24.88
N ILE A 401 -54.17 -6.33 -24.86
CA ILE A 401 -53.35 -6.80 -26.00
C ILE A 401 -54.23 -7.26 -27.15
N ASP A 402 -53.94 -6.82 -28.36
CA ASP A 402 -54.45 -7.42 -29.59
C ASP A 402 -53.83 -8.82 -29.75
N ILE A 403 -54.67 -9.84 -29.45
CA ILE A 403 -54.28 -11.26 -29.48
C ILE A 403 -53.91 -11.71 -30.91
N ASP A 404 -54.54 -11.15 -31.94
CA ASP A 404 -54.27 -11.48 -33.33
C ASP A 404 -52.90 -10.89 -33.77
N GLU A 405 -52.55 -9.71 -33.27
CA GLU A 405 -51.24 -9.12 -33.52
C GLU A 405 -50.14 -9.90 -32.78
N ALA A 406 -50.37 -10.26 -31.52
CA ALA A 406 -49.45 -11.10 -30.75
C ALA A 406 -49.22 -12.46 -31.43
N HIS A 407 -50.28 -13.10 -31.98
CA HIS A 407 -50.14 -14.35 -32.68
C HIS A 407 -49.31 -14.21 -33.97
N ARG A 408 -49.52 -13.13 -34.76
CA ARG A 408 -48.72 -12.82 -35.94
C ARG A 408 -47.25 -12.59 -35.61
N LEU A 409 -46.96 -11.86 -34.56
CA LEU A 409 -45.59 -11.56 -34.14
C LEU A 409 -44.84 -12.80 -33.62
N LEU A 410 -45.52 -13.64 -32.87
CA LEU A 410 -44.96 -14.91 -32.36
C LEU A 410 -44.64 -15.88 -33.51
N GLY A 411 -45.42 -15.87 -34.60
CA GLY A 411 -45.19 -16.64 -35.83
C GLY A 411 -43.94 -16.19 -36.61
N GLN A 412 -43.38 -15.01 -36.34
CA GLN A 412 -42.16 -14.49 -36.99
C GLN A 412 -40.86 -14.95 -36.32
N ALA A 413 -40.92 -15.70 -35.24
CA ALA A 413 -39.71 -16.18 -34.58
C ALA A 413 -38.96 -17.19 -35.47
N THR A 414 -37.67 -16.95 -35.66
CA THR A 414 -36.80 -17.84 -36.44
C THR A 414 -36.32 -19.06 -35.63
N LYS A 415 -36.54 -19.05 -34.33
CA LYS A 415 -36.25 -20.17 -33.45
C LYS A 415 -37.44 -20.43 -32.54
N PRO A 416 -37.68 -21.68 -32.10
CA PRO A 416 -38.80 -22.03 -31.23
C PRO A 416 -38.84 -21.16 -29.97
N LEU A 417 -40.03 -20.59 -29.69
CA LEU A 417 -40.27 -19.80 -28.50
C LEU A 417 -40.74 -20.72 -27.38
N THR A 418 -40.18 -20.61 -26.21
CA THR A 418 -40.68 -21.28 -25.03
C THR A 418 -41.92 -20.55 -24.50
N VAL A 419 -42.78 -21.24 -23.73
CA VAL A 419 -43.94 -20.63 -23.05
C VAL A 419 -43.48 -19.42 -22.20
N VAL A 420 -42.31 -19.51 -21.60
CA VAL A 420 -41.68 -18.38 -20.85
C VAL A 420 -41.38 -17.22 -21.78
N ASP A 421 -40.73 -17.45 -22.93
CA ASP A 421 -40.45 -16.40 -23.91
C ASP A 421 -41.75 -15.71 -24.36
N GLN A 422 -42.82 -16.49 -24.63
CA GLN A 422 -44.14 -15.96 -25.02
C GLN A 422 -44.73 -15.08 -23.90
N LYS A 423 -44.61 -15.51 -22.66
CA LYS A 423 -45.10 -14.73 -21.50
C LYS A 423 -44.34 -13.39 -21.40
N TYR A 424 -43.01 -13.39 -21.56
CA TYR A 424 -42.22 -12.15 -21.57
C TYR A 424 -42.56 -11.26 -22.75
N ILE A 425 -42.76 -11.83 -23.96
CA ILE A 425 -43.17 -11.08 -25.15
C ILE A 425 -44.54 -10.42 -24.93
N LEU A 426 -45.49 -11.10 -24.38
CA LEU A 426 -46.82 -10.52 -24.09
C LEU A 426 -46.69 -9.34 -23.11
N CYS A 427 -45.85 -9.42 -22.09
CA CYS A 427 -45.57 -8.28 -21.20
C CYS A 427 -44.96 -7.12 -21.94
N PHE A 428 -43.99 -7.35 -22.83
CA PHE A 428 -43.37 -6.31 -23.64
C PHE A 428 -44.34 -5.70 -24.65
N LEU A 429 -45.19 -6.52 -25.29
CA LEU A 429 -46.23 -6.04 -26.21
C LEU A 429 -47.31 -5.23 -25.48
N ASN A 430 -47.56 -5.54 -24.19
CA ASN A 430 -48.42 -4.75 -23.32
C ASN A 430 -47.78 -3.42 -22.86
N GLY A 431 -46.56 -3.12 -23.29
CA GLY A 431 -45.85 -1.91 -22.91
C GLY A 431 -45.31 -1.89 -21.46
N GLU A 432 -45.20 -3.06 -20.80
CA GLU A 432 -44.69 -3.16 -19.44
C GLU A 432 -43.18 -2.87 -19.42
N ASP A 433 -42.74 -2.03 -18.50
CA ASP A 433 -41.32 -1.76 -18.31
C ASP A 433 -40.59 -2.93 -17.61
N VAL A 434 -39.28 -2.94 -17.71
CA VAL A 434 -38.42 -4.01 -17.15
C VAL A 434 -38.65 -4.20 -15.65
N ARG A 435 -38.92 -3.13 -14.91
CA ARG A 435 -39.16 -3.21 -13.45
C ARG A 435 -40.52 -3.84 -13.11
N HIS A 436 -41.53 -3.57 -13.90
CA HIS A 436 -42.86 -4.20 -13.77
C HIS A 436 -42.74 -5.68 -14.09
N ILE A 437 -42.07 -6.05 -15.19
CA ILE A 437 -41.85 -7.44 -15.58
C ILE A 437 -41.10 -8.20 -14.50
N ALA A 438 -40.01 -7.61 -13.95
CA ALA A 438 -39.19 -8.19 -12.89
C ALA A 438 -40.02 -8.50 -11.65
N ARG A 439 -40.88 -7.57 -11.22
CA ARG A 439 -41.82 -7.77 -10.10
C ARG A 439 -42.86 -8.88 -10.38
N ARG A 440 -43.42 -8.91 -11.58
CA ARG A 440 -44.40 -9.88 -12.00
C ARG A 440 -43.88 -11.33 -11.97
N PHE A 441 -42.62 -11.52 -12.39
CA PHE A 441 -41.99 -12.85 -12.43
C PHE A 441 -41.15 -13.15 -11.18
N ASN A 442 -41.13 -12.27 -10.21
CA ASN A 442 -40.32 -12.35 -8.97
C ASN A 442 -38.84 -12.65 -9.27
N VAL A 443 -38.24 -11.85 -10.17
CA VAL A 443 -36.85 -11.94 -10.59
C VAL A 443 -36.19 -10.56 -10.54
N GLU A 444 -34.85 -10.52 -10.49
CA GLU A 444 -34.09 -9.27 -10.55
C GLU A 444 -34.26 -8.61 -11.94
N PRO A 445 -34.29 -7.27 -12.03
CA PRO A 445 -34.37 -6.54 -13.31
C PRO A 445 -33.27 -6.93 -14.30
N ALA A 446 -32.09 -7.28 -13.83
CA ALA A 446 -30.98 -7.78 -14.65
C ALA A 446 -31.32 -9.08 -15.38
N SER A 447 -32.09 -9.96 -14.75
CA SER A 447 -32.59 -11.21 -15.33
C SER A 447 -33.54 -10.95 -16.49
N VAL A 448 -34.39 -9.93 -16.39
CA VAL A 448 -35.32 -9.53 -17.46
C VAL A 448 -34.55 -9.03 -18.68
N TYR A 449 -33.48 -8.24 -18.51
CA TYR A 449 -32.60 -7.81 -19.60
C TYR A 449 -31.95 -9.00 -20.32
N THR A 450 -31.54 -10.01 -19.57
CA THR A 450 -30.99 -11.24 -20.13
C THR A 450 -32.01 -12.00 -20.98
N VAL A 451 -33.24 -12.13 -20.47
CA VAL A 451 -34.34 -12.76 -21.21
C VAL A 451 -34.69 -11.92 -22.46
N ARG A 452 -34.78 -10.59 -22.33
CA ARG A 452 -35.03 -9.66 -23.44
C ARG A 452 -33.98 -9.81 -24.55
N TYR A 453 -32.72 -9.87 -24.19
CA TYR A 453 -31.63 -10.09 -25.13
C TYR A 453 -31.74 -11.45 -25.84
N ARG A 454 -32.08 -12.53 -25.08
CA ARG A 454 -32.30 -13.87 -25.60
C ARG A 454 -33.43 -13.89 -26.59
N ILE A 455 -34.56 -13.24 -26.26
CA ILE A 455 -35.74 -13.14 -27.12
C ILE A 455 -35.39 -12.36 -28.38
N LYS A 456 -34.72 -11.22 -28.26
CA LYS A 456 -34.28 -10.40 -29.41
C LYS A 456 -33.46 -11.19 -30.42
N LYS A 457 -32.61 -12.10 -29.97
CA LYS A 457 -31.86 -13.03 -30.84
C LYS A 457 -32.75 -14.03 -31.63
N LYS A 458 -33.97 -14.25 -31.20
CA LYS A 458 -34.94 -15.13 -31.88
C LYS A 458 -35.75 -14.39 -32.95
N PHE A 459 -35.67 -13.08 -33.00
CA PHE A 459 -36.37 -12.20 -33.95
C PHE A 459 -35.39 -11.26 -34.67
N PRO A 460 -34.41 -11.78 -35.45
CA PRO A 460 -33.34 -10.96 -36.02
C PRO A 460 -33.82 -9.90 -37.03
N ASN A 461 -34.99 -10.06 -37.61
CA ASN A 461 -35.53 -9.18 -38.63
C ASN A 461 -36.79 -8.40 -38.17
N SER A 462 -37.17 -8.43 -36.94
CA SER A 462 -38.36 -7.75 -36.47
C SER A 462 -38.06 -6.36 -35.93
N THR A 463 -38.38 -5.32 -36.69
CA THR A 463 -38.39 -3.92 -36.26
C THR A 463 -39.63 -3.53 -35.42
N LYS A 464 -40.60 -4.42 -35.30
CA LYS A 464 -41.90 -4.15 -34.68
C LYS A 464 -42.06 -4.72 -33.28
N LEU A 465 -41.13 -5.52 -32.75
CA LEU A 465 -41.18 -5.97 -31.38
C LEU A 465 -40.69 -4.85 -30.44
N PRO A 466 -41.46 -4.42 -29.45
CA PRO A 466 -41.05 -3.41 -28.46
C PRO A 466 -40.09 -4.00 -27.43
N LEU A 467 -38.99 -4.62 -27.91
CA LEU A 467 -38.00 -5.32 -27.10
C LEU A 467 -36.74 -4.50 -26.91
#